data_1d8d34d857c678ec62e0bca02d9327ed
#
_entry.id   1d8d34d857c678ec62e0bca02d9327ed
#
_cell.length_a   1.000
_cell.length_b   1.000
_cell.length_c   1.000
_cell.angle_alpha   90.00
_cell.angle_beta   90.00
_cell.angle_gamma   90.00
#
_symmetry.space_group_name_H-M   'P 1'
#
loop_
_entity.id
_entity.type
_entity.pdbx_description
1 polymer ?
#
loop_
_entity_poly.entity_id
_entity_poly.type
_entity_poly.pdbx_seq_one_letter_code
_entity_poly.pdbx_strand_id
1 'polypeptide(L)'
;MFNLEEELKKLPARPGVYLMHDAKDEIIYVGKAISLKNRVRQYFQKSRRVTPKIQRMIDRIAWFEYIVTDSELEALVLESNLIKEHSPRYNTMLKDGKSYPYLKANIQEAYPRLLFARQMKRDGNKYFGPFTSGKAIRDTIELVNKIYHLRNCHRVLPRDTGKERPCLYHQIGQCPAPCQGYISQEAYGENFTKALKFLQGDTKGVLKELE
;
A
#
# COMPACT_ATOMS: atom_id res chain seq x y z
N MET A 1 -11.09 24.16 21.20
CA MET A 1 -10.01 24.78 20.39
C MET A 1 -8.87 23.77 20.27
N PHE A 2 -8.38 23.45 19.09
CA PHE A 2 -7.32 22.46 18.89
C PHE A 2 -6.00 22.98 19.47
N ASN A 3 -5.43 22.28 20.46
CA ASN A 3 -4.14 22.61 21.04
C ASN A 3 -3.07 21.70 20.47
N LEU A 4 -2.28 22.22 19.52
CA LEU A 4 -1.28 21.44 18.80
C LEU A 4 -0.26 20.74 19.72
N GLU A 5 0.21 21.44 20.76
CA GLU A 5 1.23 20.86 21.66
C GLU A 5 0.67 19.70 22.50
N GLU A 6 -0.59 19.80 22.95
CA GLU A 6 -1.24 18.72 23.67
C GLU A 6 -1.53 17.52 22.76
N GLU A 7 -2.03 17.75 21.55
CA GLU A 7 -2.31 16.68 20.59
C GLU A 7 -1.04 15.96 20.14
N LEU A 8 0.06 16.69 19.96
CA LEU A 8 1.37 16.07 19.68
C LEU A 8 1.88 15.18 20.81
N LYS A 9 1.52 15.45 22.07
CA LYS A 9 1.89 14.59 23.22
C LYS A 9 1.11 13.28 23.23
N LYS A 10 -0.15 13.28 22.78
CA LYS A 10 -1.03 12.11 22.75
C LYS A 10 -0.68 11.09 21.65
N LEU A 11 0.11 11.49 20.66
CA LEU A 11 0.47 10.63 19.52
C LEU A 11 1.18 9.35 19.98
N PRO A 12 0.68 8.16 19.57
CA PRO A 12 1.30 6.89 19.90
C PRO A 12 2.54 6.62 19.06
N ALA A 13 3.47 5.85 19.60
CA ALA A 13 4.64 5.34 18.87
C ALA A 13 4.30 4.04 18.11
N ARG A 14 3.15 4.03 17.43
CA ARG A 14 2.62 2.90 16.65
C ARG A 14 2.48 3.26 15.17
N PRO A 15 2.42 2.25 14.28
CA PRO A 15 2.08 2.47 12.87
C PRO A 15 0.72 3.11 12.71
N GLY A 16 0.53 3.84 11.63
CA GLY A 16 -0.77 4.42 11.30
C GLY A 16 -0.71 5.45 10.19
N VAL A 17 -1.86 6.07 9.95
CA VAL A 17 -2.06 7.12 8.96
C VAL A 17 -2.48 8.40 9.69
N TYR A 18 -2.00 9.54 9.24
CA TYR A 18 -2.38 10.87 9.73
C TYR A 18 -2.94 11.71 8.59
N LEU A 19 -3.96 12.49 8.91
CA LEU A 19 -4.65 13.38 8.01
C LEU A 19 -4.45 14.83 8.52
N MET A 20 -4.00 15.72 7.65
CA MET A 20 -3.78 17.14 7.96
C MET A 20 -4.92 17.96 7.36
N HIS A 21 -5.54 18.79 8.19
CA HIS A 21 -6.67 19.65 7.83
C HIS A 21 -6.26 21.10 7.82
N ASP A 22 -6.86 21.87 6.94
CA ASP A 22 -6.75 23.32 6.93
C ASP A 22 -7.81 24.01 7.81
N ALA A 23 -7.82 25.34 7.81
CA ALA A 23 -8.76 26.14 8.58
C ALA A 23 -10.24 26.01 8.12
N LYS A 24 -10.49 25.41 6.95
CA LYS A 24 -11.82 25.13 6.41
C LYS A 24 -12.26 23.69 6.62
N ASP A 25 -11.48 22.93 7.39
CA ASP A 25 -11.71 21.50 7.65
C ASP A 25 -11.52 20.61 6.40
N GLU A 26 -10.81 21.11 5.38
CA GLU A 26 -10.46 20.30 4.22
C GLU A 26 -9.23 19.44 4.51
N ILE A 27 -9.27 18.16 4.16
CA ILE A 27 -8.10 17.28 4.21
C ILE A 27 -7.12 17.68 3.11
N ILE A 28 -6.02 18.33 3.53
CA ILE A 28 -5.01 18.85 2.59
C ILE A 28 -3.85 17.88 2.36
N TYR A 29 -3.63 16.94 3.27
CA TYR A 29 -2.57 15.94 3.15
C TYR A 29 -2.89 14.68 3.96
N VAL A 30 -2.58 13.52 3.40
CA VAL A 30 -2.62 12.22 4.06
C VAL A 30 -1.23 11.60 4.02
N GLY A 31 -0.77 10.99 5.11
CA GLY A 31 0.53 10.32 5.15
C GLY A 31 0.57 9.15 6.13
N LYS A 32 1.34 8.11 5.78
CA LYS A 32 1.60 6.99 6.68
C LYS A 32 2.83 7.21 7.57
N ALA A 33 2.87 6.50 8.68
CA ALA A 33 4.01 6.47 9.59
C ALA A 33 4.22 5.06 10.16
N ILE A 34 5.48 4.68 10.39
CA ILE A 34 5.85 3.53 11.24
C ILE A 34 5.65 3.91 12.72
N SER A 35 5.87 5.17 13.04
CA SER A 35 5.61 5.78 14.34
C SER A 35 4.93 7.14 14.13
N LEU A 36 3.64 7.20 14.40
CA LEU A 36 2.84 8.44 14.31
C LEU A 36 3.48 9.57 15.11
N LYS A 37 3.90 9.29 16.35
CA LYS A 37 4.57 10.25 17.25
C LYS A 37 5.78 10.90 16.59
N ASN A 38 6.68 10.10 16.03
CA ASN A 38 7.93 10.61 15.45
C ASN A 38 7.65 11.36 14.14
N ARG A 39 6.76 10.81 13.31
CA ARG A 39 6.51 11.34 11.98
C ARG A 39 5.75 12.65 12.00
N VAL A 40 4.65 12.74 12.77
CA VAL A 40 3.83 13.96 12.83
C VAL A 40 4.59 15.10 13.49
N ARG A 41 5.30 14.84 14.60
CA ARG A 41 6.13 15.85 15.26
C ARG A 41 7.17 16.51 14.35
N GLN A 42 7.75 15.75 13.40
CA GLN A 42 8.73 16.27 12.46
C GLN A 42 8.23 17.46 11.61
N TYR A 43 6.91 17.55 11.35
CA TYR A 43 6.36 18.67 10.58
C TYR A 43 6.40 19.99 11.36
N PHE A 44 6.34 19.92 12.68
CA PHE A 44 6.24 21.10 13.58
C PHE A 44 7.57 21.45 14.27
N GLN A 45 8.67 20.76 13.92
CA GLN A 45 10.01 21.10 14.43
C GLN A 45 10.62 22.27 13.66
N LYS A 46 10.97 23.34 14.36
CA LYS A 46 11.54 24.59 13.79
C LYS A 46 12.92 24.41 13.11
N SER A 47 13.67 23.37 13.51
CA SER A 47 15.03 23.11 12.99
C SER A 47 15.10 22.38 11.66
N ARG A 48 13.95 21.94 11.11
CA ARG A 48 13.92 21.11 9.91
C ARG A 48 14.01 21.98 8.65
N ARG A 49 15.03 21.73 7.82
CA ARG A 49 15.04 22.23 6.43
C ARG A 49 14.06 21.45 5.59
N VAL A 50 13.00 22.09 5.14
CA VAL A 50 11.97 21.51 4.26
C VAL A 50 11.96 22.24 2.92
N THR A 51 11.45 21.59 1.88
CA THR A 51 11.27 22.27 0.60
C THR A 51 10.18 23.34 0.70
N PRO A 52 10.21 24.40 -0.13
CA PRO A 52 9.18 25.44 -0.12
C PRO A 52 7.75 24.91 -0.28
N LYS A 53 7.58 23.80 -1.01
CA LYS A 53 6.27 23.13 -1.17
C LYS A 53 5.76 22.52 0.16
N ILE A 54 6.64 21.85 0.89
CA ILE A 54 6.31 21.29 2.22
C ILE A 54 6.06 22.41 3.22
N GLN A 55 6.84 23.48 3.19
CA GLN A 55 6.61 24.63 4.08
C GLN A 55 5.23 25.24 3.87
N ARG A 56 4.81 25.49 2.63
CA ARG A 56 3.46 25.99 2.32
C ARG A 56 2.33 25.05 2.78
N MET A 57 2.58 23.74 2.81
CA MET A 57 1.63 22.78 3.39
C MET A 57 1.56 22.97 4.90
N ILE A 58 2.70 23.01 5.59
CA ILE A 58 2.78 23.15 7.04
C ILE A 58 2.09 24.43 7.50
N ASP A 59 2.31 25.55 6.80
CA ASP A 59 1.72 26.86 7.10
C ASP A 59 0.17 26.88 7.00
N ARG A 60 -0.42 25.88 6.32
CA ARG A 60 -1.87 25.74 6.16
C ARG A 60 -2.51 24.74 7.10
N ILE A 61 -1.72 23.94 7.83
CA ILE A 61 -2.26 22.97 8.79
C ILE A 61 -2.89 23.72 9.96
N ALA A 62 -4.20 23.56 10.12
CA ALA A 62 -4.94 24.05 11.28
C ALA A 62 -5.02 23.00 12.38
N TRP A 63 -5.22 21.73 12.01
CA TRP A 63 -5.29 20.61 12.93
C TRP A 63 -4.98 19.30 12.20
N PHE A 64 -4.86 18.21 12.94
CA PHE A 64 -4.65 16.87 12.38
C PHE A 64 -5.42 15.81 13.17
N GLU A 65 -5.73 14.72 12.50
CA GLU A 65 -6.21 13.48 13.10
C GLU A 65 -5.32 12.30 12.68
N TYR A 66 -5.48 11.15 13.33
CA TYR A 66 -4.71 9.96 13.00
C TYR A 66 -5.51 8.68 13.26
N ILE A 67 -5.18 7.65 12.50
CA ILE A 67 -5.73 6.31 12.61
C ILE A 67 -4.55 5.38 12.92
N VAL A 68 -4.62 4.69 14.05
CA VAL A 68 -3.62 3.67 14.43
C VAL A 68 -3.91 2.39 13.67
N THR A 69 -2.88 1.75 13.17
CA THR A 69 -2.97 0.45 12.50
C THR A 69 -2.13 -0.59 13.23
N ASP A 70 -2.39 -1.87 12.98
CA ASP A 70 -1.66 -2.96 13.62
C ASP A 70 -0.32 -3.25 12.92
N SER A 71 -0.20 -2.84 11.64
CA SER A 71 1.03 -3.02 10.86
C SER A 71 1.33 -1.83 9.95
N GLU A 72 2.60 -1.73 9.51
CA GLU A 72 3.01 -0.77 8.48
C GLU A 72 2.34 -1.05 7.13
N LEU A 73 2.07 -2.32 6.83
CA LEU A 73 1.38 -2.73 5.61
C LEU A 73 -0.06 -2.22 5.60
N GLU A 74 -0.77 -2.37 6.70
CA GLU A 74 -2.13 -1.84 6.87
C GLU A 74 -2.14 -0.31 6.73
N ALA A 75 -1.19 0.39 7.37
CA ALA A 75 -1.02 1.83 7.20
C ALA A 75 -0.80 2.23 5.73
N LEU A 76 -0.03 1.45 4.96
CA LEU A 76 0.21 1.72 3.55
C LEU A 76 -1.05 1.58 2.70
N VAL A 77 -1.83 0.52 2.92
CA VAL A 77 -3.10 0.28 2.22
C VAL A 77 -4.11 1.36 2.56
N LEU A 78 -4.23 1.71 3.85
CA LEU A 78 -5.13 2.75 4.35
C LEU A 78 -4.75 4.13 3.78
N GLU A 79 -3.46 4.51 3.79
CA GLU A 79 -2.97 5.75 3.17
C GLU A 79 -3.41 5.85 1.71
N SER A 80 -3.22 4.78 0.94
CA SER A 80 -3.59 4.73 -0.48
C SER A 80 -5.09 4.94 -0.71
N ASN A 81 -5.92 4.29 0.10
CA ASN A 81 -7.38 4.40 0.01
C ASN A 81 -7.85 5.81 0.37
N LEU A 82 -7.34 6.40 1.45
CA LEU A 82 -7.68 7.76 1.87
C LEU A 82 -7.20 8.82 0.87
N ILE A 83 -6.01 8.65 0.25
CA ILE A 83 -5.54 9.54 -0.82
C ILE A 83 -6.47 9.47 -2.04
N LYS A 84 -6.97 8.29 -2.37
CA LYS A 84 -7.90 8.09 -3.49
C LYS A 84 -9.27 8.71 -3.19
N GLU A 85 -9.79 8.51 -2.00
CA GLU A 85 -11.08 9.00 -1.55
C GLU A 85 -11.12 10.52 -1.47
N HIS A 86 -10.16 11.12 -0.77
CA HIS A 86 -10.15 12.56 -0.49
C HIS A 86 -9.40 13.38 -1.54
N SER A 87 -8.56 12.74 -2.38
CA SER A 87 -7.72 13.42 -3.39
C SER A 87 -6.98 14.67 -2.85
N PRO A 88 -6.27 14.59 -1.70
CA PRO A 88 -5.80 15.76 -0.97
C PRO A 88 -4.83 16.59 -1.83
N ARG A 89 -5.01 17.91 -1.80
CA ARG A 89 -4.26 18.86 -2.63
C ARG A 89 -2.74 18.65 -2.56
N TYR A 90 -2.17 18.48 -1.38
CA TYR A 90 -0.72 18.36 -1.23
C TYR A 90 -0.20 16.96 -1.55
N ASN A 91 -1.00 15.91 -1.47
CA ASN A 91 -0.62 14.61 -2.04
C ASN A 91 -0.50 14.69 -3.57
N THR A 92 -1.37 15.45 -4.24
CA THR A 92 -1.28 15.67 -5.69
C THR A 92 -0.19 16.66 -6.06
N MET A 93 -0.03 17.78 -5.35
CA MET A 93 1.00 18.81 -5.65
C MET A 93 2.43 18.38 -5.35
N LEU A 94 2.65 17.52 -4.35
CA LEU A 94 3.96 16.92 -4.07
C LEU A 94 4.36 15.89 -5.14
N LYS A 95 3.41 15.53 -6.02
CA LYS A 95 3.59 14.60 -7.15
C LYS A 95 4.31 15.20 -8.37
N ASP A 96 4.45 16.52 -8.46
CA ASP A 96 5.08 17.15 -9.62
C ASP A 96 6.53 16.69 -9.79
N GLY A 97 6.75 15.84 -10.80
CA GLY A 97 8.04 15.31 -11.23
C GLY A 97 8.35 13.85 -10.90
N LYS A 98 7.51 13.13 -10.12
CA LYS A 98 7.66 11.69 -9.90
C LYS A 98 6.31 11.00 -10.11
N SER A 99 6.22 10.15 -11.13
CA SER A 99 5.07 9.26 -11.31
C SER A 99 4.99 8.31 -10.12
N TYR A 100 3.93 8.45 -9.30
CA TYR A 100 3.68 7.50 -8.21
C TYR A 100 3.31 6.15 -8.79
N PRO A 101 4.01 5.11 -8.37
CA PRO A 101 3.75 3.79 -8.89
C PRO A 101 2.46 3.19 -8.32
N TYR A 102 2.00 2.15 -9.00
CA TYR A 102 0.82 1.38 -8.68
C TYR A 102 1.18 -0.08 -8.47
N LEU A 103 0.41 -0.76 -7.64
CA LEU A 103 0.36 -2.21 -7.63
C LEU A 103 -0.71 -2.63 -8.66
N LYS A 104 -0.31 -3.39 -9.67
CA LYS A 104 -1.18 -3.94 -10.71
C LYS A 104 -1.51 -5.38 -10.39
N ALA A 105 -2.79 -5.70 -10.29
CA ALA A 105 -3.27 -7.06 -10.26
C ALA A 105 -3.60 -7.48 -11.71
N ASN A 106 -2.77 -8.34 -12.29
CA ASN A 106 -2.91 -8.80 -13.68
C ASN A 106 -3.92 -9.94 -13.77
N ILE A 107 -5.22 -9.58 -13.74
CA ILE A 107 -6.35 -10.51 -13.71
C ILE A 107 -6.64 -11.19 -15.06
N GLN A 108 -5.96 -10.78 -16.12
CA GLN A 108 -6.14 -11.35 -17.47
C GLN A 108 -5.40 -12.69 -17.65
N GLU A 109 -4.51 -13.05 -16.73
CA GLU A 109 -3.79 -14.33 -16.78
C GLU A 109 -4.59 -15.45 -16.14
N ALA A 110 -4.49 -16.67 -16.67
CA ALA A 110 -5.09 -17.85 -16.08
C ALA A 110 -4.66 -18.08 -14.62
N TYR A 111 -3.42 -17.73 -14.30
CA TYR A 111 -2.87 -17.67 -12.95
C TYR A 111 -2.38 -16.24 -12.68
N PRO A 112 -3.26 -15.37 -12.17
CA PRO A 112 -2.98 -13.94 -12.05
C PRO A 112 -1.80 -13.63 -11.12
N ARG A 113 -1.19 -12.44 -11.33
CA ARG A 113 -0.02 -11.97 -10.57
C ARG A 113 -0.21 -10.54 -10.07
N LEU A 114 0.49 -10.23 -9.00
CA LEU A 114 0.71 -8.86 -8.55
C LEU A 114 1.99 -8.31 -9.15
N LEU A 115 1.93 -7.14 -9.78
CA LEU A 115 3.04 -6.53 -10.51
C LEU A 115 3.21 -5.06 -10.09
N PHE A 116 4.45 -4.59 -10.15
CA PHE A 116 4.75 -3.17 -10.05
C PHE A 116 4.43 -2.48 -11.38
N ALA A 117 3.69 -1.36 -11.33
CA ALA A 117 3.38 -0.55 -12.49
C ALA A 117 3.69 0.93 -12.22
N ARG A 118 4.36 1.60 -13.16
CA ARG A 118 4.65 3.05 -13.06
C ARG A 118 3.46 3.92 -13.43
N GLN A 119 2.56 3.40 -14.24
CA GLN A 119 1.39 4.11 -14.76
C GLN A 119 0.19 3.18 -14.79
N MET A 120 -0.97 3.72 -14.53
CA MET A 120 -2.25 3.03 -14.74
C MET A 120 -2.57 3.01 -16.24
N LYS A 121 -2.98 1.85 -16.74
CA LYS A 121 -3.41 1.64 -18.13
C LYS A 121 -4.87 1.17 -18.17
N ARG A 122 -5.56 1.48 -19.24
CA ARG A 122 -6.90 0.92 -19.51
C ARG A 122 -6.78 -0.44 -20.20
N ASP A 123 -6.27 -1.43 -19.49
CA ASP A 123 -5.95 -2.78 -20.00
C ASP A 123 -6.82 -3.88 -19.35
N GLY A 124 -7.94 -3.50 -18.71
CA GLY A 124 -8.83 -4.44 -18.04
C GLY A 124 -8.30 -5.04 -16.74
N ASN A 125 -7.09 -4.62 -16.29
CA ASN A 125 -6.51 -5.07 -15.04
C ASN A 125 -6.91 -4.15 -13.87
N LYS A 126 -6.77 -4.63 -12.64
CA LYS A 126 -7.00 -3.82 -11.45
C LYS A 126 -5.70 -3.15 -11.02
N TYR A 127 -5.82 -1.89 -10.59
CA TYR A 127 -4.71 -1.09 -10.09
C TYR A 127 -5.05 -0.55 -8.71
N PHE A 128 -4.09 -0.64 -7.80
CA PHE A 128 -4.15 -0.12 -6.44
C PHE A 128 -3.10 0.98 -6.29
N GLY A 129 -3.43 2.02 -5.59
CA GLY A 129 -2.58 3.20 -5.44
C GLY A 129 -3.29 4.48 -5.85
N PRO A 130 -2.58 5.59 -6.01
CA PRO A 130 -1.11 5.72 -6.10
C PRO A 130 -0.39 5.54 -4.76
N PHE A 131 0.80 4.93 -4.78
CA PHE A 131 1.63 4.77 -3.59
C PHE A 131 2.79 5.77 -3.57
N THR A 132 3.20 6.19 -2.37
CA THR A 132 4.26 7.19 -2.20
C THR A 132 5.68 6.65 -2.38
N SER A 133 5.87 5.32 -2.31
CA SER A 133 7.17 4.66 -2.37
C SER A 133 7.15 3.41 -3.25
N GLY A 134 8.00 3.40 -4.27
CA GLY A 134 8.17 2.20 -5.12
C GLY A 134 8.83 1.02 -4.39
N LYS A 135 9.61 1.27 -3.33
CA LYS A 135 10.13 0.21 -2.46
C LYS A 135 8.98 -0.42 -1.68
N ALA A 136 8.15 0.40 -1.03
CA ALA A 136 7.02 -0.09 -0.25
C ALA A 136 6.07 -0.98 -1.07
N ILE A 137 5.83 -0.66 -2.36
CA ILE A 137 5.03 -1.54 -3.24
C ILE A 137 5.70 -2.89 -3.46
N ARG A 138 7.01 -2.94 -3.71
CA ARG A 138 7.71 -4.22 -3.93
C ARG A 138 7.68 -5.08 -2.68
N ASP A 139 7.95 -4.46 -1.53
CA ASP A 139 7.90 -5.14 -0.23
C ASP A 139 6.46 -5.66 0.04
N THR A 140 5.43 -4.88 -0.31
CA THR A 140 4.02 -5.27 -0.23
C THR A 140 3.70 -6.44 -1.16
N ILE A 141 4.12 -6.39 -2.43
CA ILE A 141 3.91 -7.48 -3.40
C ILE A 141 4.55 -8.77 -2.88
N GLU A 142 5.78 -8.69 -2.38
CA GLU A 142 6.50 -9.84 -1.85
C GLU A 142 5.76 -10.44 -0.65
N LEU A 143 5.34 -9.61 0.28
CA LEU A 143 4.61 -10.05 1.47
C LEU A 143 3.24 -10.66 1.14
N VAL A 144 2.45 -10.02 0.28
CA VAL A 144 1.15 -10.54 -0.16
C VAL A 144 1.31 -11.84 -0.93
N ASN A 145 2.32 -11.94 -1.81
CA ASN A 145 2.61 -13.20 -2.51
C ASN A 145 2.97 -14.33 -1.53
N LYS A 146 3.72 -14.03 -0.47
CA LYS A 146 4.08 -15.01 0.57
C LYS A 146 2.87 -15.46 1.38
N ILE A 147 2.02 -14.54 1.83
CA ILE A 147 0.83 -14.84 2.66
C ILE A 147 -0.19 -15.65 1.87
N TYR A 148 -0.48 -15.24 0.62
CA TYR A 148 -1.51 -15.87 -0.20
C TYR A 148 -0.97 -16.92 -1.18
N HIS A 149 0.30 -17.30 -1.08
CA HIS A 149 0.98 -18.26 -1.95
C HIS A 149 0.83 -17.94 -3.44
N LEU A 150 1.06 -16.68 -3.83
CA LEU A 150 0.95 -16.25 -5.21
C LEU A 150 2.28 -16.38 -5.94
N ARG A 151 2.21 -16.70 -7.23
CA ARG A 151 3.42 -16.77 -8.07
C ARG A 151 3.95 -15.37 -8.41
N ASN A 152 5.27 -15.24 -8.50
CA ASN A 152 5.95 -14.04 -8.97
C ASN A 152 6.72 -14.23 -10.28
N CYS A 153 6.77 -15.46 -10.81
CA CYS A 153 7.54 -15.79 -12.01
C CYS A 153 6.92 -15.22 -13.30
N HIS A 154 7.74 -15.15 -14.36
CA HIS A 154 7.33 -14.63 -15.67
C HIS A 154 6.83 -15.70 -16.65
N ARG A 155 6.69 -16.96 -16.23
CA ARG A 155 6.21 -18.06 -17.07
C ARG A 155 4.78 -17.76 -17.57
N VAL A 156 4.53 -18.08 -18.84
CA VAL A 156 3.19 -17.94 -19.45
C VAL A 156 2.41 -19.22 -19.23
N LEU A 157 1.47 -19.19 -18.28
CA LEU A 157 0.67 -20.34 -17.93
C LEU A 157 -0.74 -20.25 -18.59
N PRO A 158 -1.27 -21.36 -19.06
CA PRO A 158 -0.82 -22.76 -18.92
C PRO A 158 0.23 -23.21 -19.94
N ARG A 159 0.61 -22.41 -20.94
CA ARG A 159 1.51 -22.81 -22.05
C ARG A 159 2.83 -23.43 -21.58
N ASP A 160 3.41 -22.92 -20.50
CA ASP A 160 4.72 -23.32 -19.98
C ASP A 160 4.61 -24.35 -18.83
N THR A 161 3.45 -24.98 -18.64
CA THR A 161 3.27 -26.00 -17.61
C THR A 161 4.09 -27.24 -17.92
N GLY A 162 4.83 -27.75 -16.93
CA GLY A 162 5.66 -28.95 -17.03
C GLY A 162 6.96 -28.82 -17.82
N LYS A 163 7.28 -27.65 -18.41
CA LYS A 163 8.50 -27.49 -19.22
C LYS A 163 9.80 -27.44 -18.41
N GLU A 164 9.71 -26.96 -17.18
CA GLU A 164 10.88 -26.78 -16.33
C GLU A 164 10.52 -27.19 -14.89
N ARG A 165 11.52 -27.65 -14.13
CA ARG A 165 11.35 -27.99 -12.71
C ARG A 165 10.82 -26.80 -11.87
N PRO A 166 10.19 -27.06 -10.71
CA PRO A 166 9.74 -26.03 -9.78
C PRO A 166 10.90 -25.14 -9.34
N CYS A 167 10.63 -23.85 -9.17
CA CYS A 167 11.65 -22.88 -8.71
C CYS A 167 11.77 -22.90 -7.16
N LEU A 168 12.77 -22.15 -6.65
CA LEU A 168 13.04 -22.03 -5.23
C LEU A 168 11.81 -21.61 -4.41
N TYR A 169 10.96 -20.70 -4.91
CA TYR A 169 9.75 -20.25 -4.20
C TYR A 169 8.78 -21.39 -3.90
N HIS A 170 8.72 -22.41 -4.74
CA HIS A 170 7.95 -23.63 -4.43
C HIS A 170 8.64 -24.44 -3.32
N GLN A 171 9.96 -24.63 -3.41
CA GLN A 171 10.70 -25.41 -2.42
C GLN A 171 10.60 -24.85 -0.99
N ILE A 172 10.53 -23.52 -0.86
CA ILE A 172 10.35 -22.83 0.42
C ILE A 172 8.89 -22.58 0.80
N GLY A 173 7.93 -23.21 0.10
CA GLY A 173 6.49 -23.14 0.42
C GLY A 173 5.78 -21.84 0.07
N GLN A 174 6.44 -20.90 -0.63
CA GLN A 174 5.85 -19.59 -0.95
C GLN A 174 5.04 -19.57 -2.26
N CYS A 175 5.08 -20.63 -3.05
CA CYS A 175 4.36 -20.74 -4.30
C CYS A 175 3.82 -22.17 -4.50
N PRO A 176 2.54 -22.37 -4.83
CA PRO A 176 1.93 -23.70 -5.01
C PRO A 176 2.32 -24.36 -6.32
N ALA A 177 3.28 -23.80 -7.07
CA ALA A 177 3.78 -24.29 -8.36
C ALA A 177 2.69 -24.55 -9.42
N PRO A 178 1.89 -23.57 -9.81
CA PRO A 178 0.94 -23.74 -10.91
C PRO A 178 1.63 -24.09 -12.22
N CYS A 179 2.93 -23.80 -12.35
CA CYS A 179 3.76 -24.20 -13.48
C CYS A 179 4.04 -25.72 -13.56
N GLN A 180 3.67 -26.49 -12.54
CA GLN A 180 3.72 -27.95 -12.50
C GLN A 180 2.33 -28.58 -12.49
N GLY A 181 1.27 -27.75 -12.45
CA GLY A 181 -0.08 -28.26 -12.29
C GLY A 181 -0.42 -28.75 -10.87
N TYR A 182 0.38 -28.36 -9.85
CA TYR A 182 0.16 -28.80 -8.47
C TYR A 182 -1.02 -28.09 -7.79
N ILE A 183 -1.56 -27.07 -8.41
CA ILE A 183 -2.77 -26.36 -7.99
C ILE A 183 -3.67 -26.12 -9.20
N SER A 184 -4.98 -26.26 -9.03
CA SER A 184 -5.95 -25.92 -10.07
C SER A 184 -6.07 -24.41 -10.25
N GLN A 185 -6.61 -23.97 -11.39
CA GLN A 185 -6.83 -22.55 -11.67
C GLN A 185 -7.86 -21.96 -10.71
N GLU A 186 -8.89 -22.73 -10.34
CA GLU A 186 -9.94 -22.32 -9.42
C GLU A 186 -9.37 -22.09 -8.01
N ALA A 187 -8.65 -23.06 -7.45
CA ALA A 187 -8.05 -22.94 -6.12
C ALA A 187 -7.01 -21.81 -6.05
N TYR A 188 -6.23 -21.61 -7.12
CA TYR A 188 -5.32 -20.47 -7.20
C TYR A 188 -6.08 -19.15 -7.28
N GLY A 189 -7.19 -19.10 -8.01
CA GLY A 189 -8.06 -17.94 -8.15
C GLY A 189 -8.68 -17.51 -6.81
N GLU A 190 -9.02 -18.47 -5.94
CA GLU A 190 -9.50 -18.19 -4.57
C GLU A 190 -8.44 -17.48 -3.74
N ASN A 191 -7.20 -17.97 -3.75
CA ASN A 191 -6.07 -17.31 -3.06
C ASN A 191 -5.84 -15.88 -3.58
N PHE A 192 -5.92 -15.72 -4.91
CA PHE A 192 -5.77 -14.40 -5.51
C PHE A 192 -6.92 -13.46 -5.15
N THR A 193 -8.15 -13.98 -5.05
CA THR A 193 -9.32 -13.19 -4.63
C THR A 193 -9.19 -12.70 -3.19
N LYS A 194 -8.68 -13.55 -2.28
CA LYS A 194 -8.39 -13.15 -0.90
C LYS A 194 -7.35 -12.02 -0.85
N ALA A 195 -6.27 -12.14 -1.63
CA ALA A 195 -5.26 -11.09 -1.76
C ALA A 195 -5.84 -9.77 -2.30
N LEU A 196 -6.77 -9.83 -3.26
CA LEU A 196 -7.46 -8.63 -3.78
C LEU A 196 -8.33 -7.96 -2.72
N LYS A 197 -9.09 -8.72 -1.93
CA LYS A 197 -9.91 -8.20 -0.83
C LYS A 197 -9.04 -7.48 0.20
N PHE A 198 -7.93 -8.10 0.58
CA PHE A 198 -6.95 -7.47 1.47
C PHE A 198 -6.44 -6.13 0.92
N LEU A 199 -6.04 -6.07 -0.36
CA LEU A 199 -5.58 -4.84 -1.02
C LEU A 199 -6.69 -3.78 -1.18
N GLN A 200 -7.95 -4.17 -1.08
CA GLN A 200 -9.11 -3.26 -1.04
C GLN A 200 -9.40 -2.70 0.35
N GLY A 201 -8.70 -3.17 1.39
CA GLY A 201 -8.85 -2.71 2.77
C GLY A 201 -9.72 -3.61 3.65
N ASP A 202 -10.11 -4.79 3.17
CA ASP A 202 -10.77 -5.80 3.99
C ASP A 202 -9.74 -6.61 4.78
N THR A 203 -9.27 -6.02 5.88
CA THR A 203 -8.22 -6.59 6.74
C THR A 203 -8.77 -7.55 7.80
N LYS A 204 -10.08 -7.49 8.11
CA LYS A 204 -10.71 -8.30 9.17
C LYS A 204 -10.70 -9.81 8.88
N GLY A 205 -10.70 -10.21 7.61
CA GLY A 205 -10.61 -11.61 7.22
C GLY A 205 -9.21 -12.22 7.39
N VAL A 206 -8.18 -11.38 7.28
CA VAL A 206 -6.77 -11.83 7.27
C VAL A 206 -6.25 -12.14 8.67
N LEU A 207 -6.66 -11.35 9.67
CA LEU A 207 -6.27 -11.56 11.07
C LEU A 207 -6.77 -12.90 11.61
N LYS A 208 -7.97 -13.35 11.18
CA LYS A 208 -8.53 -14.65 11.57
C LYS A 208 -7.84 -15.87 10.93
N GLU A 209 -7.14 -15.69 9.83
CA GLU A 209 -6.42 -16.78 9.14
C GLU A 209 -4.95 -16.90 9.61
N LEU A 210 -4.46 -15.91 10.39
CA LEU A 210 -3.08 -15.88 10.93
C LEU A 210 -3.01 -16.25 12.43
N GLU A 211 -4.15 -16.36 13.12
CA GLU A 211 -4.31 -16.93 14.47
C GLU A 211 -4.54 -18.44 14.38
#